data_f60fbd50a1abb9e3bc141c9fb6e0251d
#
_entry.id   f60fbd50a1abb9e3bc141c9fb6e0251d
#
_cell.length_a   1.000
_cell.length_b   1.000
_cell.length_c   1.000
_cell.angle_alpha   90.00
_cell.angle_beta   90.00
_cell.angle_gamma   90.00
#
_symmetry.space_group_name_H-M   'P 1'
#
loop_
_entity.id
_entity.type
_entity.pdbx_description
1 polymer ?
#
loop_
_entity_poly.entity_id
_entity_poly.type
_entity_poly.pdbx_seq_one_letter_code
_entity_poly.pdbx_strand_id
1 'polypeptide(L)'
;KQRVGIARALAARPALLLSDEATSALDPETTRSILALLKDINRQLGLTILLITHEMEVIRSIADRVAVIDAGRIVEEGPVWSVFADPRSEITRRLLGAIRPQLPPELAARLLLAGGTETILRVDVAGEPARGPLLSDLARTVPGAFRLVHGGIDHIQREPVGTLFLSIPGGDAGHLAEVIAFLKSRQARVEVLGHVADPV
;
A
#
# COMPACT_ATOMS: atom_id res chain seq x y z
N LYS A 1 20.36 -19.18 14.56
CA LYS A 1 19.47 -20.37 14.73
C LYS A 1 18.57 -20.55 13.49
N GLN A 2 17.90 -19.55 12.97
CA GLN A 2 16.98 -19.64 11.82
C GLN A 2 17.64 -20.21 10.55
N ARG A 3 18.86 -19.74 10.19
CA ARG A 3 19.59 -20.27 9.03
C ARG A 3 19.84 -21.78 9.10
N VAL A 4 20.10 -22.31 10.31
CA VAL A 4 20.26 -23.76 10.51
C VAL A 4 18.94 -24.49 10.33
N GLY A 5 17.82 -23.91 10.80
CA GLY A 5 16.49 -24.46 10.55
C GLY A 5 16.16 -24.55 9.06
N ILE A 6 16.42 -23.48 8.32
CA ILE A 6 16.24 -23.43 6.86
C ILE A 6 17.12 -24.49 6.17
N ALA A 7 18.43 -24.56 6.51
CA ALA A 7 19.34 -25.53 5.93
C ALA A 7 18.90 -26.97 6.19
N ARG A 8 18.39 -27.27 7.39
CA ARG A 8 17.85 -28.58 7.74
C ARG A 8 16.60 -28.93 6.92
N ALA A 9 15.67 -27.98 6.73
CA ALA A 9 14.48 -28.18 5.95
C ALA A 9 14.83 -28.43 4.46
N LEU A 10 15.82 -27.73 3.93
CA LEU A 10 16.29 -27.88 2.55
C LEU A 10 17.07 -29.19 2.29
N ALA A 11 17.66 -29.79 3.31
CA ALA A 11 18.41 -31.05 3.18
C ALA A 11 17.55 -32.20 2.61
N ALA A 12 16.23 -32.15 2.84
CA ALA A 12 15.27 -33.10 2.29
C ALA A 12 14.88 -32.84 0.82
N ARG A 13 15.42 -31.77 0.18
CA ARG A 13 15.05 -31.32 -1.17
C ARG A 13 13.53 -31.23 -1.38
N PRO A 14 12.81 -30.47 -0.54
CA PRO A 14 11.35 -30.37 -0.62
C PRO A 14 10.91 -29.60 -1.86
N ALA A 15 9.70 -29.88 -2.37
CA ALA A 15 9.06 -29.06 -3.40
C ALA A 15 8.40 -27.79 -2.81
N LEU A 16 8.09 -27.80 -1.52
CA LEU A 16 7.43 -26.71 -0.79
C LEU A 16 8.12 -26.52 0.56
N LEU A 17 8.51 -25.29 0.87
CA LEU A 17 8.99 -24.87 2.19
C LEU A 17 7.88 -24.13 2.93
N LEU A 18 7.51 -24.64 4.10
CA LEU A 18 6.60 -23.95 5.01
C LEU A 18 7.40 -23.16 6.03
N SER A 19 7.09 -21.88 6.18
CA SER A 19 7.73 -20.97 7.12
C SER A 19 6.65 -20.29 7.96
N ASP A 20 6.55 -20.69 9.21
CA ASP A 20 5.57 -20.17 10.15
C ASP A 20 6.28 -19.22 11.12
N GLU A 21 5.89 -17.94 11.06
CA GLU A 21 6.38 -16.82 11.89
C GLU A 21 7.91 -16.79 12.09
N ALA A 22 8.70 -17.19 11.10
CA ALA A 22 10.15 -17.35 11.22
C ALA A 22 10.90 -16.05 11.52
N THR A 23 10.25 -14.89 11.42
CA THR A 23 10.85 -13.55 11.63
C THR A 23 10.34 -12.83 12.88
N SER A 24 9.25 -13.28 13.50
CA SER A 24 8.53 -12.56 14.56
C SER A 24 9.34 -12.24 15.82
N ALA A 25 10.43 -12.98 16.08
CA ALA A 25 11.31 -12.79 17.25
C ALA A 25 12.70 -12.28 16.87
N LEU A 26 12.88 -11.73 15.68
CA LEU A 26 14.16 -11.26 15.17
C LEU A 26 14.21 -9.73 15.14
N ASP A 27 15.42 -9.19 15.26
CA ASP A 27 15.66 -7.78 15.00
C ASP A 27 15.50 -7.47 13.50
N PRO A 28 15.24 -6.19 13.13
CA PRO A 28 14.98 -5.82 11.73
C PRO A 28 16.11 -6.13 10.75
N GLU A 29 17.36 -6.14 11.18
CA GLU A 29 18.50 -6.46 10.32
C GLU A 29 18.57 -7.95 10.03
N THR A 30 18.41 -8.77 11.07
CA THR A 30 18.34 -10.22 10.96
C THR A 30 17.13 -10.64 10.11
N THR A 31 15.96 -10.03 10.30
CA THR A 31 14.76 -10.26 9.50
C THR A 31 15.06 -10.03 8.02
N ARG A 32 15.61 -8.86 7.65
CA ARG A 32 15.99 -8.56 6.25
C ARG A 32 16.95 -9.60 5.67
N SER A 33 17.94 -10.03 6.46
CA SER A 33 18.92 -11.05 6.05
C SER A 33 18.30 -12.42 5.80
N ILE A 34 17.34 -12.84 6.63
CA ILE A 34 16.60 -14.11 6.44
C ILE A 34 15.67 -14.04 5.23
N LEU A 35 14.95 -12.92 5.05
CA LEU A 35 14.08 -12.74 3.89
C LEU A 35 14.86 -12.73 2.57
N ALA A 36 16.03 -12.08 2.52
CA ALA A 36 16.91 -12.10 1.38
C ALA A 36 17.38 -13.53 1.06
N LEU A 37 17.78 -14.30 2.09
CA LEU A 37 18.16 -15.70 1.95
C LEU A 37 17.02 -16.55 1.39
N LEU A 38 15.79 -16.39 1.89
CA LEU A 38 14.61 -17.12 1.38
C LEU A 38 14.32 -16.77 -0.08
N LYS A 39 14.46 -15.50 -0.45
CA LYS A 39 14.27 -15.05 -1.84
C LYS A 39 15.34 -15.64 -2.78
N ASP A 40 16.58 -15.72 -2.33
CA ASP A 40 17.67 -16.33 -3.11
C ASP A 40 17.45 -17.85 -3.27
N ILE A 41 17.04 -18.54 -2.21
CA ILE A 41 16.69 -19.96 -2.25
C ILE A 41 15.54 -20.22 -3.23
N ASN A 42 14.46 -19.43 -3.14
CA ASN A 42 13.33 -19.53 -4.08
C ASN A 42 13.80 -19.40 -5.52
N ARG A 43 14.64 -18.40 -5.83
CA ARG A 43 15.16 -18.15 -7.19
C ARG A 43 16.10 -19.25 -7.68
N GLN A 44 17.03 -19.70 -6.84
CA GLN A 44 18.06 -20.68 -7.23
C GLN A 44 17.52 -22.09 -7.36
N LEU A 45 16.60 -22.47 -6.49
CA LEU A 45 16.08 -23.83 -6.43
C LEU A 45 14.70 -24.00 -7.10
N GLY A 46 14.05 -22.92 -7.53
CA GLY A 46 12.67 -22.93 -8.02
C GLY A 46 11.66 -23.43 -6.96
N LEU A 47 12.03 -23.28 -5.67
CA LEU A 47 11.26 -23.81 -4.55
C LEU A 47 10.07 -22.91 -4.24
N THR A 48 8.88 -23.48 -4.11
CA THR A 48 7.74 -22.73 -3.58
C THR A 48 7.89 -22.51 -2.08
N ILE A 49 7.68 -21.29 -1.61
CA ILE A 49 7.72 -20.95 -0.19
C ILE A 49 6.34 -20.46 0.23
N LEU A 50 5.73 -21.11 1.22
CA LEU A 50 4.54 -20.62 1.90
C LEU A 50 4.97 -20.00 3.23
N LEU A 51 4.81 -18.69 3.32
CA LEU A 51 5.15 -17.91 4.51
C LEU A 51 3.88 -17.52 5.27
N ILE A 52 3.82 -17.87 6.54
CA ILE A 52 2.76 -17.44 7.45
C ILE A 52 3.33 -16.35 8.33
N THR A 53 2.69 -15.18 8.32
CA THR A 53 3.09 -14.02 9.12
C THR A 53 1.95 -13.02 9.25
N HIS A 54 1.96 -12.24 10.30
CA HIS A 54 1.11 -11.07 10.49
C HIS A 54 1.85 -9.75 10.20
N GLU A 55 3.13 -9.83 9.82
CA GLU A 55 3.98 -8.67 9.51
C GLU A 55 3.80 -8.25 8.04
N MET A 56 3.01 -7.20 7.78
CA MET A 56 2.72 -6.72 6.43
C MET A 56 3.97 -6.27 5.67
N GLU A 57 4.98 -5.73 6.38
CA GLU A 57 6.26 -5.36 5.77
C GLU A 57 7.03 -6.58 5.24
N VAL A 58 6.94 -7.71 5.93
CA VAL A 58 7.52 -8.98 5.45
C VAL A 58 6.84 -9.42 4.17
N ILE A 59 5.50 -9.43 4.14
CA ILE A 59 4.72 -9.78 2.95
C ILE A 59 5.10 -8.86 1.78
N ARG A 60 5.11 -7.55 1.99
CA ARG A 60 5.45 -6.54 0.99
C ARG A 60 6.84 -6.77 0.37
N SER A 61 7.81 -7.19 1.19
CA SER A 61 9.21 -7.31 0.77
C SER A 61 9.53 -8.57 -0.04
N ILE A 62 8.86 -9.68 0.24
CA ILE A 62 9.25 -10.99 -0.30
C ILE A 62 8.18 -11.69 -1.12
N ALA A 63 6.89 -11.59 -0.74
CA ALA A 63 5.86 -12.43 -1.30
C ALA A 63 5.39 -11.96 -2.70
N ASP A 64 5.14 -12.89 -3.61
CA ASP A 64 4.55 -12.61 -4.93
C ASP A 64 3.02 -12.53 -4.84
N ARG A 65 2.43 -13.39 -4.03
CA ARG A 65 0.99 -13.48 -3.77
C ARG A 65 0.73 -13.48 -2.28
N VAL A 66 -0.46 -13.04 -1.90
CA VAL A 66 -0.94 -13.06 -0.53
C VAL A 66 -2.34 -13.67 -0.47
N ALA A 67 -2.62 -14.42 0.58
CA ALA A 67 -3.95 -14.83 0.99
C ALA A 67 -4.18 -14.34 2.42
N VAL A 68 -5.23 -13.56 2.63
CA VAL A 68 -5.64 -13.07 3.94
C VAL A 68 -6.66 -14.02 4.53
N ILE A 69 -6.37 -14.51 5.73
CA ILE A 69 -7.23 -15.47 6.43
C ILE A 69 -7.88 -14.78 7.62
N ASP A 70 -9.18 -14.95 7.74
CA ASP A 70 -9.97 -14.52 8.90
C ASP A 70 -10.96 -15.61 9.28
N ALA A 71 -11.07 -15.93 10.57
CA ALA A 71 -11.94 -16.97 11.11
C ALA A 71 -11.86 -18.31 10.34
N GLY A 72 -10.65 -18.70 9.92
CA GLY A 72 -10.40 -19.95 9.19
C GLY A 72 -10.81 -19.95 7.71
N ARG A 73 -11.11 -18.78 7.14
CA ARG A 73 -11.50 -18.62 5.73
C ARG A 73 -10.57 -17.64 5.03
N ILE A 74 -10.28 -17.90 3.75
CA ILE A 74 -9.62 -16.92 2.91
C ILE A 74 -10.64 -15.83 2.56
N VAL A 75 -10.40 -14.61 3.01
CA VAL A 75 -11.29 -13.45 2.79
C VAL A 75 -10.82 -12.58 1.63
N GLU A 76 -9.54 -12.69 1.27
CA GLU A 76 -8.97 -12.00 0.12
C GLU A 76 -7.68 -12.69 -0.33
N GLU A 77 -7.46 -12.78 -1.65
CA GLU A 77 -6.21 -13.29 -2.21
C GLU A 77 -5.85 -12.59 -3.52
N GLY A 78 -4.57 -12.55 -3.83
CA GLY A 78 -4.10 -11.97 -5.10
C GLY A 78 -2.60 -11.70 -5.12
N PRO A 79 -2.11 -11.08 -6.21
CA PRO A 79 -0.77 -10.49 -6.22
C PRO A 79 -0.63 -9.47 -5.09
N VAL A 80 0.53 -9.46 -4.41
CA VAL A 80 0.73 -8.58 -3.25
C VAL A 80 0.47 -7.11 -3.60
N TRP A 81 1.03 -6.62 -4.71
CA TRP A 81 0.84 -5.24 -5.15
C TRP A 81 -0.64 -4.88 -5.34
N SER A 82 -1.45 -5.80 -5.89
CA SER A 82 -2.88 -5.57 -6.14
C SER A 82 -3.70 -5.50 -4.85
N VAL A 83 -3.47 -6.44 -3.92
CA VAL A 83 -4.15 -6.45 -2.62
C VAL A 83 -3.75 -5.22 -1.78
N PHE A 84 -2.49 -4.80 -1.89
CA PHE A 84 -2.01 -3.59 -1.19
C PHE A 84 -2.54 -2.30 -1.81
N ALA A 85 -2.74 -2.25 -3.14
CA ALA A 85 -3.27 -1.08 -3.83
C ALA A 85 -4.77 -0.90 -3.56
N ASP A 86 -5.56 -1.98 -3.67
CA ASP A 86 -7.02 -1.95 -3.56
C ASP A 86 -7.53 -3.10 -2.66
N PRO A 87 -7.35 -2.99 -1.34
CA PRO A 87 -7.84 -3.99 -0.39
C PRO A 87 -9.37 -4.00 -0.37
N ARG A 88 -9.96 -5.17 -0.62
CA ARG A 88 -11.41 -5.35 -0.73
C ARG A 88 -12.05 -5.68 0.61
N SER A 89 -11.40 -6.56 1.41
CA SER A 89 -11.93 -6.94 2.70
C SER A 89 -11.63 -5.88 3.76
N GLU A 90 -12.50 -5.75 4.76
CA GLU A 90 -12.29 -4.84 5.89
C GLU A 90 -11.07 -5.26 6.73
N ILE A 91 -10.87 -6.56 6.87
CA ILE A 91 -9.70 -7.12 7.57
C ILE A 91 -8.42 -6.71 6.87
N THR A 92 -8.34 -6.86 5.53
CA THR A 92 -7.17 -6.44 4.76
C THR A 92 -6.90 -4.94 4.91
N ARG A 93 -7.95 -4.10 4.81
CA ARG A 93 -7.82 -2.64 5.01
C ARG A 93 -7.26 -2.31 6.39
N ARG A 94 -7.73 -2.98 7.43
CA ARG A 94 -7.24 -2.80 8.80
C ARG A 94 -5.79 -3.23 8.97
N LEU A 95 -5.40 -4.39 8.43
CA LEU A 95 -4.03 -4.89 8.47
C LEU A 95 -3.07 -3.95 7.72
N LEU A 96 -3.48 -3.45 6.56
CA LEU A 96 -2.68 -2.52 5.77
C LEU A 96 -2.67 -1.09 6.32
N GLY A 97 -3.64 -0.74 7.15
CA GLY A 97 -3.75 0.60 7.74
C GLY A 97 -2.50 1.03 8.52
N ALA A 98 -1.79 0.07 9.12
CA ALA A 98 -0.58 0.35 9.88
C ALA A 98 0.64 0.75 9.02
N ILE A 99 0.65 0.36 7.74
CA ILE A 99 1.81 0.56 6.85
C ILE A 99 1.51 1.49 5.65
N ARG A 100 0.25 1.76 5.36
CA ARG A 100 -0.13 2.73 4.32
C ARG A 100 -0.01 4.16 4.85
N PRO A 101 0.37 5.13 4.01
CA PRO A 101 0.31 6.52 4.42
C PRO A 101 -1.07 6.87 4.98
N GLN A 102 -1.09 7.50 6.14
CA GLN A 102 -2.29 8.00 6.80
C GLN A 102 -2.26 9.53 6.78
N LEU A 103 -3.44 10.14 6.76
CA LEU A 103 -3.51 11.58 6.94
C LEU A 103 -2.88 11.95 8.29
N PRO A 104 -2.00 12.98 8.35
CA PRO A 104 -1.41 13.40 9.62
C PRO A 104 -2.48 13.62 10.70
N PRO A 105 -2.28 13.13 11.94
CA PRO A 105 -3.31 13.19 12.99
C PRO A 105 -3.84 14.61 13.26
N GLU A 106 -2.97 15.60 13.18
CA GLU A 106 -3.34 17.02 13.37
C GLU A 106 -4.30 17.50 12.27
N LEU A 107 -4.12 17.03 11.04
CA LEU A 107 -4.99 17.35 9.93
C LEU A 107 -6.29 16.52 9.98
N ALA A 108 -6.19 15.25 10.34
CA ALA A 108 -7.35 14.39 10.53
C ALA A 108 -8.31 14.93 11.59
N ALA A 109 -7.77 15.50 12.68
CA ALA A 109 -8.56 16.11 13.74
C ALA A 109 -9.30 17.41 13.32
N ARG A 110 -8.88 18.03 12.21
CA ARG A 110 -9.47 19.26 11.66
C ARG A 110 -10.52 18.99 10.58
N LEU A 111 -10.72 17.73 10.19
CA LEU A 111 -11.67 17.38 9.14
C LEU A 111 -13.12 17.65 9.58
N LEU A 112 -13.85 18.34 8.73
CA LEU A 112 -15.27 18.64 8.83
C LEU A 112 -16.03 17.83 7.76
N LEU A 113 -17.25 17.40 8.07
CA LEU A 113 -18.09 16.68 7.09
C LEU A 113 -18.61 17.61 5.98
N ALA A 114 -18.78 18.91 6.30
CA ALA A 114 -19.23 19.92 5.34
C ALA A 114 -18.70 21.28 5.75
N GLY A 115 -18.63 22.19 4.79
CA GLY A 115 -18.08 23.54 5.00
C GLY A 115 -16.54 23.51 5.02
N GLY A 116 -15.93 24.70 4.99
CA GLY A 116 -14.48 24.84 4.99
C GLY A 116 -13.94 25.46 3.70
N THR A 117 -12.69 25.90 3.77
CA THR A 117 -12.01 26.59 2.67
C THR A 117 -11.26 25.65 1.73
N GLU A 118 -10.99 24.41 2.16
CA GLU A 118 -10.31 23.40 1.36
C GLU A 118 -10.93 22.01 1.55
N THR A 119 -10.86 21.20 0.51
CA THR A 119 -11.30 19.79 0.52
C THR A 119 -10.09 18.87 0.49
N ILE A 120 -10.06 17.91 1.38
CA ILE A 120 -8.99 16.91 1.44
C ILE A 120 -9.42 15.64 0.68
N LEU A 121 -8.65 15.29 -0.34
CA LEU A 121 -8.81 14.07 -1.11
C LEU A 121 -7.74 13.05 -0.73
N ARG A 122 -8.14 11.80 -0.64
CA ARG A 122 -7.23 10.66 -0.71
C ARG A 122 -7.24 10.11 -2.13
N VAL A 123 -6.06 9.90 -2.68
CA VAL A 123 -5.85 9.41 -4.04
C VAL A 123 -4.96 8.18 -3.98
N ASP A 124 -5.52 7.01 -4.23
CA ASP A 124 -4.76 5.77 -4.30
C ASP A 124 -4.45 5.46 -5.78
N VAL A 125 -3.19 5.14 -6.07
CA VAL A 125 -2.68 4.87 -7.41
C VAL A 125 -1.83 3.60 -7.44
N ALA A 126 -1.86 2.86 -8.54
CA ALA A 126 -1.01 1.69 -8.74
C ALA A 126 -0.72 1.48 -10.24
N GLY A 127 0.39 0.81 -10.55
CA GLY A 127 0.78 0.50 -11.93
C GLY A 127 1.07 1.74 -12.76
N GLU A 128 0.57 1.80 -14.00
CA GLU A 128 0.84 2.91 -14.94
C GLU A 128 0.48 4.31 -14.40
N PRO A 129 -0.67 4.53 -13.73
CA PRO A 129 -0.96 5.82 -13.12
C PRO A 129 0.08 6.28 -12.10
N ALA A 130 0.69 5.34 -11.39
CA ALA A 130 1.73 5.64 -10.40
C ALA A 130 3.12 5.81 -11.01
N ARG A 131 3.36 5.34 -12.25
CA ARG A 131 4.61 5.55 -13.00
C ARG A 131 4.66 6.90 -13.70
N GLY A 132 3.49 7.39 -14.12
CA GLY A 132 3.38 8.61 -14.90
C GLY A 132 3.43 9.90 -14.06
N PRO A 133 3.53 11.05 -14.72
CA PRO A 133 3.58 12.35 -14.07
C PRO A 133 2.19 12.85 -13.66
N LEU A 134 1.43 12.05 -12.88
CA LEU A 134 0.02 12.27 -12.56
C LEU A 134 -0.29 13.69 -12.08
N LEU A 135 0.49 14.19 -11.10
CA LEU A 135 0.27 15.53 -10.53
C LEU A 135 0.62 16.64 -11.53
N SER A 136 1.67 16.44 -12.34
CA SER A 136 2.03 17.42 -13.38
C SER A 136 0.99 17.44 -14.49
N ASP A 137 0.42 16.29 -14.85
CA ASP A 137 -0.65 16.21 -15.83
C ASP A 137 -1.95 16.82 -15.29
N LEU A 138 -2.26 16.60 -14.02
CA LEU A 138 -3.37 17.25 -13.34
C LEU A 138 -3.23 18.77 -13.41
N ALA A 139 -2.07 19.30 -13.02
CA ALA A 139 -1.80 20.76 -13.03
C ALA A 139 -1.89 21.39 -14.43
N ARG A 140 -1.58 20.63 -15.49
CA ARG A 140 -1.68 21.11 -16.86
C ARG A 140 -3.09 21.03 -17.45
N THR A 141 -3.88 20.07 -17.00
CA THR A 141 -5.17 19.75 -17.61
C THR A 141 -6.33 20.45 -16.91
N VAL A 142 -6.25 20.53 -15.58
CA VAL A 142 -7.30 21.15 -14.76
C VAL A 142 -6.76 22.45 -14.19
N PRO A 143 -7.25 23.60 -14.69
CA PRO A 143 -6.85 24.90 -14.16
C PRO A 143 -7.27 25.04 -12.70
N GLY A 144 -6.37 25.57 -11.88
CA GLY A 144 -6.65 25.79 -10.48
C GLY A 144 -5.51 25.25 -9.57
N ALA A 145 -5.59 25.61 -8.31
CA ALA A 145 -4.58 25.20 -7.35
C ALA A 145 -4.95 23.85 -6.70
N PHE A 146 -3.95 23.05 -6.43
CA PHE A 146 -4.01 21.92 -5.49
C PHE A 146 -2.66 21.80 -4.78
N ARG A 147 -2.65 21.16 -3.64
CA ARG A 147 -1.42 20.91 -2.88
C ARG A 147 -1.31 19.44 -2.53
N LEU A 148 -0.11 18.88 -2.65
CA LEU A 148 0.22 17.61 -2.03
C LEU A 148 0.48 17.87 -0.55
N VAL A 149 -0.39 17.35 0.30
CA VAL A 149 -0.32 17.54 1.75
C VAL A 149 0.53 16.45 2.40
N HIS A 150 0.34 15.21 1.97
CA HIS A 150 1.03 14.04 2.52
C HIS A 150 1.00 12.89 1.54
N GLY A 151 1.84 11.86 1.78
CA GLY A 151 1.84 10.62 1.01
C GLY A 151 3.02 10.50 0.06
N GLY A 152 2.96 9.49 -0.78
CA GLY A 152 4.02 9.19 -1.74
C GLY A 152 3.72 7.92 -2.53
N ILE A 153 4.64 7.61 -3.45
CA ILE A 153 4.62 6.38 -4.24
C ILE A 153 5.78 5.52 -3.77
N ASP A 154 5.49 4.27 -3.46
CA ASP A 154 6.46 3.25 -3.09
C ASP A 154 6.42 2.12 -4.13
N HIS A 155 7.37 1.20 -4.06
CA HIS A 155 7.41 0.04 -4.93
C HIS A 155 7.17 -1.24 -4.13
N ILE A 156 6.13 -1.96 -4.53
CA ILE A 156 5.87 -3.32 -4.05
C ILE A 156 6.38 -4.25 -5.13
N GLN A 157 7.55 -4.87 -4.88
CA GLN A 157 8.33 -5.58 -5.88
C GLN A 157 8.74 -4.65 -7.05
N ARG A 158 8.06 -4.74 -8.21
CA ARG A 158 8.32 -3.92 -9.39
C ARG A 158 7.16 -2.99 -9.74
N GLU A 159 6.08 -3.06 -8.96
CA GLU A 159 4.89 -2.27 -9.21
C GLU A 159 4.84 -1.07 -8.28
N PRO A 160 4.73 0.14 -8.82
CA PRO A 160 4.52 1.32 -8.03
C PRO A 160 3.10 1.33 -7.47
N VAL A 161 3.00 1.60 -6.18
CA VAL A 161 1.74 1.75 -5.45
C VAL A 161 1.86 2.96 -4.55
N GLY A 162 0.88 3.84 -4.56
CA GLY A 162 0.93 5.07 -3.79
C GLY A 162 -0.40 5.48 -3.21
N THR A 163 -0.31 6.23 -2.12
CA THR A 163 -1.42 6.99 -1.54
C THR A 163 -0.97 8.43 -1.41
N LEU A 164 -1.73 9.34 -2.00
CA LEU A 164 -1.49 10.77 -1.96
C LEU A 164 -2.67 11.46 -1.26
N PHE A 165 -2.40 12.44 -0.44
CA PHE A 165 -3.41 13.32 0.15
C PHE A 165 -3.28 14.68 -0.50
N LEU A 166 -4.33 15.11 -1.19
CA LEU A 166 -4.36 16.38 -1.89
C LEU A 166 -5.34 17.32 -1.18
N SER A 167 -4.94 18.57 -1.04
CA SER A 167 -5.83 19.65 -0.65
C SER A 167 -6.23 20.45 -1.88
N ILE A 168 -7.53 20.62 -2.05
CA ILE A 168 -8.14 21.37 -3.15
C ILE A 168 -8.83 22.59 -2.54
N PRO A 169 -8.49 23.82 -2.95
CA PRO A 169 -9.18 25.02 -2.48
C PRO A 169 -10.68 24.94 -2.70
N GLY A 170 -11.44 25.26 -1.67
CA GLY A 170 -12.89 25.35 -1.73
C GLY A 170 -13.34 26.65 -2.43
N GLY A 171 -14.61 26.73 -2.76
CA GLY A 171 -15.23 27.91 -3.39
C GLY A 171 -15.72 27.63 -4.81
N ASP A 172 -15.16 26.64 -5.50
CA ASP A 172 -15.65 26.20 -6.82
C ASP A 172 -15.90 24.70 -6.83
N ALA A 173 -17.16 24.30 -6.69
CA ALA A 173 -17.58 22.90 -6.77
C ALA A 173 -17.26 22.29 -8.14
N GLY A 174 -17.21 23.10 -9.21
CA GLY A 174 -16.84 22.69 -10.55
C GLY A 174 -15.38 22.23 -10.58
N HIS A 175 -14.47 23.00 -10.00
CA HIS A 175 -13.05 22.68 -9.96
C HIS A 175 -12.78 21.34 -9.22
N LEU A 176 -13.40 21.13 -8.06
CA LEU A 176 -13.29 19.85 -7.34
C LEU A 176 -13.78 18.67 -8.20
N ALA A 177 -14.91 18.84 -8.87
CA ALA A 177 -15.47 17.79 -9.74
C ALA A 177 -14.54 17.48 -10.93
N GLU A 178 -13.93 18.49 -11.55
CA GLU A 178 -12.95 18.33 -12.63
C GLU A 178 -11.69 17.59 -12.16
N VAL A 179 -11.14 17.95 -10.99
CA VAL A 179 -10.00 17.24 -10.37
C VAL A 179 -10.33 15.77 -10.14
N ILE A 180 -11.48 15.47 -9.55
CA ILE A 180 -11.91 14.10 -9.30
C ILE A 180 -12.11 13.33 -10.61
N ALA A 181 -12.75 13.95 -11.61
CA ALA A 181 -12.98 13.35 -12.92
C ALA A 181 -11.64 13.03 -13.62
N PHE A 182 -10.70 13.98 -13.61
CA PHE A 182 -9.36 13.76 -14.16
C PHE A 182 -8.65 12.58 -13.48
N LEU A 183 -8.58 12.56 -12.17
CA LEU A 183 -7.91 11.49 -11.42
C LEU A 183 -8.54 10.12 -11.69
N LYS A 184 -9.87 10.05 -11.72
CA LYS A 184 -10.59 8.82 -12.09
C LYS A 184 -10.34 8.38 -13.52
N SER A 185 -10.23 9.31 -14.48
CA SER A 185 -9.89 9.00 -15.88
C SER A 185 -8.50 8.37 -16.02
N ARG A 186 -7.62 8.64 -15.07
CA ARG A 186 -6.28 8.04 -14.93
C ARG A 186 -6.28 6.78 -14.06
N GLN A 187 -7.45 6.17 -13.81
CA GLN A 187 -7.61 4.95 -12.99
C GLN A 187 -7.15 5.11 -11.54
N ALA A 188 -7.03 6.34 -11.04
CA ALA A 188 -6.80 6.58 -9.62
C ALA A 188 -8.12 6.39 -8.85
N ARG A 189 -8.04 5.78 -7.67
CA ARG A 189 -9.14 5.74 -6.73
C ARG A 189 -9.14 7.01 -5.90
N VAL A 190 -10.26 7.72 -5.89
CA VAL A 190 -10.39 9.00 -5.20
C VAL A 190 -11.48 8.93 -4.15
N GLU A 191 -11.16 9.36 -2.95
CA GLU A 191 -12.05 9.47 -1.81
C GLU A 191 -11.98 10.90 -1.25
N VAL A 192 -13.13 11.52 -1.01
CA VAL A 192 -13.22 12.79 -0.29
C VAL A 192 -13.23 12.48 1.19
N LEU A 193 -12.19 12.89 1.92
CA LEU A 193 -12.07 12.64 3.35
C LEU A 193 -12.86 13.65 4.19
N GLY A 194 -12.99 14.87 3.70
CA GLY A 194 -13.67 15.95 4.39
C GLY A 194 -13.12 17.32 3.99
N HIS A 195 -13.45 18.33 4.79
CA HIS A 195 -13.09 19.72 4.55
C HIS A 195 -12.30 20.27 5.72
N VAL A 196 -11.50 21.31 5.49
CA VAL A 196 -10.80 22.06 6.55
C VAL A 196 -11.14 23.56 6.47
N ALA A 197 -11.30 24.18 7.62
CA ALA A 197 -11.68 25.60 7.71
C ALA A 197 -10.53 26.53 7.30
N ASP A 198 -9.30 26.16 7.66
CA ASP A 198 -8.10 26.94 7.36
C ASP A 198 -7.21 26.20 6.40
N PRO A 199 -6.48 26.88 5.52
CA PRO A 199 -5.53 26.29 4.60
C PRO A 199 -4.51 25.36 5.29
N VAL A 200 -4.18 24.26 4.62
CA VAL A 200 -3.21 23.27 5.09
C VAL A 200 -1.79 23.69 4.76
#